data_9eea8298137ed50bfbff702ccf71875a
#
_entry.id   9eea8298137ed50bfbff702ccf71875a
#
_cell.length_a   1.000
_cell.length_b   1.000
_cell.length_c   1.000
_cell.angle_alpha   90.00
_cell.angle_beta   90.00
_cell.angle_gamma   90.00
#
_symmetry.space_group_name_H-M   'P 1'
#
loop_
_entity.id
_entity.type
_entity.pdbx_description
1 polymer ?
#
loop_
_entity_poly.entity_id
_entity_poly.type
_entity_poly.pdbx_seq_one_letter_code
_entity_poly.pdbx_strand_id
1 'polypeptide(L)'
;MPIKIEHLSHVYQPGSPFQSDALQDIDFTIEDGELLALIGHTGSGKSTLAQHLNGLLTPTSGRVLVDGEDINQKGANRRALRQRVGLLFQYAEYQLFEETVYKDIAFGPKNQGLTGDELDARVREAFARVHLPEDALQKSPFDLSGGQMRRVALAGVIAMHPRVLVLDEPIAGLDPRGRDELTEIINELHQDGVTMVIISHNMD
;
A
#
# COMPACT_ATOMS: atom_id res chain seq x y z
N MET A 1 -6.40 -13.11 -7.05
CA MET A 1 -5.51 -13.40 -5.90
C MET A 1 -6.26 -13.08 -4.61
N PRO A 2 -7.11 -13.98 -4.12
CA PRO A 2 -7.85 -13.75 -2.90
C PRO A 2 -6.91 -13.69 -1.71
N ILE A 3 -7.18 -12.78 -0.77
CA ILE A 3 -6.54 -12.76 0.54
C ILE A 3 -7.54 -13.27 1.55
N LYS A 4 -7.19 -14.30 2.30
CA LYS A 4 -8.02 -14.86 3.35
C LYS A 4 -7.35 -14.67 4.71
N ILE A 5 -8.08 -14.11 5.64
CA ILE A 5 -7.67 -13.94 7.01
C ILE A 5 -8.43 -14.95 7.86
N GLU A 6 -7.72 -15.73 8.66
CA GLU A 6 -8.29 -16.79 9.50
C GLU A 6 -7.82 -16.64 10.94
N HIS A 7 -8.76 -16.37 11.84
CA HIS A 7 -8.56 -16.25 13.29
C HIS A 7 -7.38 -15.33 13.67
N LEU A 8 -7.19 -14.24 12.91
CA LEU A 8 -6.06 -13.34 13.06
C LEU A 8 -6.15 -12.56 14.36
N SER A 9 -5.17 -12.73 15.24
CA SER A 9 -4.99 -11.90 16.42
C SER A 9 -3.57 -11.34 16.48
N HIS A 10 -3.44 -10.11 16.98
CA HIS A 10 -2.14 -9.48 17.18
C HIS A 10 -2.08 -8.70 18.48
N VAL A 11 -1.05 -9.02 19.27
CA VAL A 11 -0.75 -8.37 20.54
C VAL A 11 0.62 -7.73 20.45
N TYR A 12 0.68 -6.42 20.67
CA TYR A 12 1.95 -5.70 20.80
C TYR A 12 2.57 -5.95 22.17
N GLN A 13 3.88 -6.20 22.22
CA GLN A 13 4.67 -6.39 23.43
C GLN A 13 4.05 -7.40 24.43
N PRO A 14 3.75 -8.63 23.99
CA PRO A 14 3.09 -9.62 24.84
C PRO A 14 3.91 -9.90 26.12
N GLY A 15 3.22 -9.98 27.26
CA GLY A 15 3.86 -10.24 28.55
C GLY A 15 4.58 -9.06 29.19
N SER A 16 4.52 -7.85 28.59
CA SER A 16 5.06 -6.62 29.15
C SER A 16 3.96 -5.76 29.83
N PRO A 17 4.34 -4.80 30.70
CA PRO A 17 3.38 -3.82 31.24
C PRO A 17 2.74 -2.92 30.16
N PHE A 18 3.30 -2.89 28.95
CA PHE A 18 2.82 -2.10 27.80
C PHE A 18 2.12 -2.98 26.75
N GLN A 19 1.68 -4.18 27.14
CA GLN A 19 0.91 -5.04 26.26
C GLN A 19 -0.35 -4.34 25.77
N SER A 20 -0.62 -4.45 24.45
CA SER A 20 -1.83 -3.92 23.82
C SER A 20 -2.37 -4.90 22.79
N ASP A 21 -3.63 -5.28 22.95
CA ASP A 21 -4.33 -6.15 22.02
C ASP A 21 -4.85 -5.29 20.86
N ALA A 22 -4.27 -5.46 19.68
CA ALA A 22 -4.58 -4.65 18.50
C ALA A 22 -5.60 -5.32 17.56
N LEU A 23 -5.55 -6.64 17.43
CA LEU A 23 -6.50 -7.44 16.64
C LEU A 23 -6.93 -8.66 17.47
N GLN A 24 -8.21 -9.02 17.39
CA GLN A 24 -8.77 -10.15 18.12
C GLN A 24 -9.69 -10.96 17.20
N ASP A 25 -9.28 -12.18 16.89
CA ASP A 25 -10.05 -13.20 16.17
C ASP A 25 -10.73 -12.66 14.89
N ILE A 26 -9.94 -12.07 13.99
CA ILE A 26 -10.43 -11.47 12.76
C ILE A 26 -10.50 -12.52 11.66
N ASP A 27 -11.67 -12.64 11.03
CA ASP A 27 -11.95 -13.56 9.93
C ASP A 27 -12.65 -12.82 8.79
N PHE A 28 -12.07 -12.81 7.59
CA PHE A 28 -12.72 -12.38 6.36
C PHE A 28 -11.89 -12.76 5.13
N THR A 29 -12.49 -12.61 3.96
CA THR A 29 -11.83 -12.81 2.66
C THR A 29 -11.96 -11.57 1.82
N ILE A 30 -10.93 -11.26 1.04
CA ILE A 30 -10.91 -10.22 0.00
C ILE A 30 -10.81 -10.96 -1.33
N GLU A 31 -11.83 -10.81 -2.16
CA GLU A 31 -11.89 -11.46 -3.46
C GLU A 31 -11.11 -10.67 -4.53
N ASP A 32 -10.78 -11.33 -5.65
CA ASP A 32 -10.11 -10.67 -6.77
C ASP A 32 -10.99 -9.55 -7.36
N GLY A 33 -10.40 -8.38 -7.55
CA GLY A 33 -11.07 -7.20 -8.07
C GLY A 33 -12.00 -6.51 -7.06
N GLU A 34 -12.07 -6.97 -5.82
CA GLU A 34 -12.87 -6.35 -4.77
C GLU A 34 -12.25 -5.03 -4.30
N LEU A 35 -13.10 -4.06 -3.97
CA LEU A 35 -12.73 -2.88 -3.19
C LEU A 35 -13.32 -3.02 -1.79
N LEU A 36 -12.47 -3.29 -0.81
CA LEU A 36 -12.84 -3.41 0.60
C LEU A 36 -12.54 -2.11 1.33
N ALA A 37 -13.52 -1.51 1.98
CA ALA A 37 -13.32 -0.36 2.87
C ALA A 37 -13.28 -0.81 4.33
N LEU A 38 -12.20 -0.46 5.04
CA LEU A 38 -12.05 -0.66 6.49
C LEU A 38 -12.26 0.68 7.20
N ILE A 39 -13.40 0.82 7.88
CA ILE A 39 -13.80 2.05 8.55
C ILE A 39 -13.80 1.85 10.07
N GLY A 40 -13.37 2.86 10.81
CA GLY A 40 -13.39 2.84 12.28
C GLY A 40 -12.53 3.95 12.89
N HIS A 41 -12.67 4.18 14.18
CA HIS A 41 -11.92 5.21 14.91
C HIS A 41 -10.40 4.91 14.94
N THR A 42 -9.59 5.93 15.21
CA THR A 42 -8.15 5.77 15.45
C THR A 42 -7.90 4.81 16.61
N GLY A 43 -6.93 3.91 16.44
CA GLY A 43 -6.61 2.89 17.44
C GLY A 43 -7.47 1.61 17.35
N SER A 44 -8.38 1.47 16.37
CA SER A 44 -9.18 0.24 16.19
C SER A 44 -8.46 -0.90 15.46
N GLY A 45 -7.15 -0.80 15.24
CA GLY A 45 -6.34 -1.88 14.66
C GLY A 45 -6.24 -1.90 13.14
N LYS A 46 -6.85 -0.96 12.39
CA LYS A 46 -6.87 -0.95 10.91
C LYS A 46 -5.48 -0.96 10.28
N SER A 47 -4.60 -0.04 10.70
CA SER A 47 -3.22 0.02 10.18
C SER A 47 -2.40 -1.21 10.59
N THR A 48 -2.69 -1.81 11.76
CA THR A 48 -2.12 -3.09 12.18
C THR A 48 -2.55 -4.20 11.21
N LEU A 49 -3.83 -4.24 10.85
CA LEU A 49 -4.36 -5.21 9.88
C LEU A 49 -3.70 -5.00 8.50
N ALA A 50 -3.61 -3.75 8.00
CA ALA A 50 -2.93 -3.44 6.74
C ALA A 50 -1.50 -4.00 6.67
N GLN A 51 -0.75 -3.87 7.77
CA GLN A 51 0.62 -4.37 7.87
C GLN A 51 0.71 -5.91 7.90
N HIS A 52 -0.35 -6.59 8.35
CA HIS A 52 -0.44 -8.05 8.24
C HIS A 52 -0.71 -8.49 6.80
N LEU A 53 -1.56 -7.78 6.05
CA LEU A 53 -1.86 -8.09 4.64
C LEU A 53 -0.61 -8.05 3.76
N ASN A 54 0.33 -7.15 4.05
CA ASN A 54 1.60 -7.00 3.34
C ASN A 54 2.76 -7.82 3.96
N GLY A 55 2.52 -8.54 5.06
CA GLY A 55 3.54 -9.33 5.77
C GLY A 55 4.63 -8.51 6.46
N LEU A 56 4.37 -7.23 6.78
CA LEU A 56 5.24 -6.42 7.65
C LEU A 56 5.16 -6.86 9.10
N LEU A 57 3.97 -7.22 9.56
CA LEU A 57 3.74 -7.82 10.87
C LEU A 57 3.50 -9.33 10.76
N THR A 58 3.87 -10.03 11.81
CA THR A 58 3.55 -11.45 11.99
C THR A 58 2.45 -11.56 13.05
N PRO A 59 1.38 -12.31 12.82
CA PRO A 59 0.32 -12.48 13.80
C PRO A 59 0.79 -13.18 15.06
N THR A 60 0.15 -12.88 16.20
CA THR A 60 0.34 -13.60 17.45
C THR A 60 -0.35 -14.97 17.37
N SER A 61 -1.53 -15.04 16.74
CA SER A 61 -2.23 -16.26 16.40
C SER A 61 -3.05 -16.08 15.13
N GLY A 62 -3.52 -17.19 14.54
CA GLY A 62 -4.17 -17.17 13.24
C GLY A 62 -3.19 -17.02 12.07
N ARG A 63 -3.72 -16.73 10.90
CA ARG A 63 -2.91 -16.65 9.68
C ARG A 63 -3.52 -15.75 8.61
N VAL A 64 -2.67 -15.29 7.69
CA VAL A 64 -3.06 -14.61 6.46
C VAL A 64 -2.61 -15.47 5.29
N LEU A 65 -3.56 -15.82 4.44
CA LEU A 65 -3.34 -16.60 3.22
C LEU A 65 -3.43 -15.67 2.02
N VAL A 66 -2.45 -15.75 1.13
CA VAL A 66 -2.44 -15.04 -0.16
C VAL A 66 -2.30 -16.10 -1.26
N ASP A 67 -3.29 -16.22 -2.14
CA ASP A 67 -3.40 -17.33 -3.10
C ASP A 67 -3.38 -18.72 -2.43
N GLY A 68 -3.92 -18.83 -1.23
CA GLY A 68 -3.92 -20.07 -0.45
C GLY A 68 -2.61 -20.39 0.28
N GLU A 69 -1.56 -19.59 0.12
CA GLU A 69 -0.28 -19.76 0.80
C GLU A 69 -0.23 -18.92 2.08
N ASP A 70 0.10 -19.53 3.22
CA ASP A 70 0.32 -18.80 4.47
C ASP A 70 1.60 -17.98 4.39
N ILE A 71 1.44 -16.66 4.40
CA ILE A 71 2.54 -15.70 4.23
C ILE A 71 3.48 -15.62 5.44
N ASN A 72 3.10 -16.19 6.56
CA ASN A 72 3.88 -16.18 7.81
C ASN A 72 4.52 -17.52 8.13
N GLN A 73 4.26 -18.56 7.32
CA GLN A 73 4.90 -19.86 7.53
C GLN A 73 6.43 -19.77 7.41
N LYS A 74 7.12 -20.70 8.06
CA LYS A 74 8.58 -20.77 7.99
C LYS A 74 9.03 -21.03 6.55
N GLY A 75 9.86 -20.11 6.01
CA GLY A 75 10.36 -20.18 4.63
C GLY A 75 9.50 -19.43 3.60
N ALA A 76 8.41 -18.78 4.01
CA ALA A 76 7.63 -17.94 3.11
C ALA A 76 8.48 -16.82 2.48
N ASN A 77 8.32 -16.61 1.18
CA ASN A 77 9.03 -15.55 0.45
C ASN A 77 8.34 -14.19 0.64
N ARG A 78 8.63 -13.53 1.76
CA ARG A 78 8.07 -12.21 2.08
C ARG A 78 8.40 -11.13 1.05
N ARG A 79 9.52 -11.26 0.32
CA ARG A 79 9.87 -10.33 -0.75
C ARG A 79 8.89 -10.46 -1.92
N ALA A 80 8.61 -11.68 -2.36
CA ALA A 80 7.63 -11.94 -3.41
C ALA A 80 6.22 -11.51 -3.00
N LEU A 81 5.85 -11.69 -1.72
CA LEU A 81 4.57 -11.20 -1.18
C LEU A 81 4.45 -9.68 -1.31
N ARG A 82 5.46 -8.93 -0.85
CA ARG A 82 5.45 -7.45 -0.89
C ARG A 82 5.45 -6.88 -2.30
N GLN A 83 5.86 -7.66 -3.28
CA GLN A 83 5.73 -7.30 -4.69
C GLN A 83 4.27 -7.47 -5.18
N ARG A 84 3.54 -8.44 -4.63
CA ARG A 84 2.14 -8.73 -5.00
C ARG A 84 1.13 -7.87 -4.23
N VAL A 85 1.44 -7.53 -2.97
CA VAL A 85 0.60 -6.71 -2.10
C VAL A 85 1.30 -5.39 -1.83
N GLY A 86 0.97 -4.37 -2.60
CA GLY A 86 1.46 -3.00 -2.41
C GLY A 86 0.80 -2.36 -1.18
N LEU A 87 1.55 -1.57 -0.43
CA LEU A 87 1.05 -0.83 0.73
C LEU A 87 1.48 0.64 0.62
N LEU A 88 0.49 1.53 0.57
CA LEU A 88 0.67 2.96 0.74
C LEU A 88 0.31 3.32 2.18
N PHE A 89 1.30 3.80 2.95
CA PHE A 89 1.10 4.17 4.35
C PHE A 89 0.44 5.54 4.49
N GLN A 90 -0.13 5.78 5.66
CA GLN A 90 -0.51 7.12 6.06
C GLN A 90 0.70 8.05 5.99
N TYR A 91 0.53 9.26 5.43
CA TYR A 91 1.62 10.21 5.16
C TYR A 91 2.72 9.63 4.25
N ALA A 92 2.31 9.03 3.13
CA ALA A 92 3.19 8.37 2.16
C ALA A 92 4.28 9.30 1.60
N GLU A 93 4.08 10.61 1.63
CA GLU A 93 5.06 11.64 1.28
C GLU A 93 6.37 11.56 2.08
N TYR A 94 6.34 11.03 3.29
CA TYR A 94 7.55 10.82 4.10
C TYR A 94 8.35 9.56 3.71
N GLN A 95 7.84 8.78 2.76
CA GLN A 95 8.55 7.60 2.23
C GLN A 95 9.49 7.95 1.08
N LEU A 96 9.39 9.17 0.53
CA LEU A 96 10.23 9.64 -0.56
C LEU A 96 11.63 9.98 -0.02
N PHE A 97 12.67 9.52 -0.73
CA PHE A 97 14.06 9.66 -0.27
C PHE A 97 15.08 9.85 -1.39
N GLU A 98 14.69 9.70 -2.64
CA GLU A 98 15.58 9.80 -3.78
C GLU A 98 15.72 11.26 -4.26
N GLU A 99 16.74 11.53 -5.06
CA GLU A 99 17.03 12.86 -5.59
C GLU A 99 16.01 13.36 -6.61
N THR A 100 15.36 12.42 -7.34
CA THR A 100 14.35 12.73 -8.36
C THR A 100 13.15 11.83 -8.26
N VAL A 101 11.99 12.32 -8.70
CA VAL A 101 10.75 11.54 -8.81
C VAL A 101 10.97 10.26 -9.61
N TYR A 102 11.70 10.35 -10.74
CA TYR A 102 12.05 9.18 -11.53
C TYR A 102 12.76 8.10 -10.69
N LYS A 103 13.76 8.48 -9.91
CA LYS A 103 14.55 7.54 -9.10
C LYS A 103 13.71 6.91 -7.99
N ASP A 104 12.84 7.68 -7.34
CA ASP A 104 11.91 7.16 -6.32
C ASP A 104 10.97 6.11 -6.90
N ILE A 105 10.32 6.40 -8.03
CA ILE A 105 9.42 5.45 -8.70
C ILE A 105 10.21 4.21 -9.18
N ALA A 106 11.44 4.40 -9.68
CA ALA A 106 12.29 3.32 -10.17
C ALA A 106 12.79 2.38 -9.07
N PHE A 107 12.74 2.78 -7.80
CA PHE A 107 13.34 2.00 -6.69
C PHE A 107 12.72 0.60 -6.56
N GLY A 108 11.39 0.50 -6.56
CA GLY A 108 10.68 -0.77 -6.48
C GLY A 108 11.00 -1.70 -7.66
N PRO A 109 10.79 -1.26 -8.91
CA PRO A 109 11.12 -2.02 -10.12
C PRO A 109 12.59 -2.47 -10.20
N LYS A 110 13.55 -1.63 -9.82
CA LYS A 110 14.97 -2.03 -9.72
C LYS A 110 15.17 -3.19 -8.75
N ASN A 111 14.48 -3.17 -7.61
CA ASN A 111 14.53 -4.27 -6.65
C ASN A 111 13.86 -5.54 -7.19
N GLN A 112 12.98 -5.44 -8.20
CA GLN A 112 12.46 -6.59 -8.95
C GLN A 112 13.44 -7.11 -10.00
N GLY A 113 14.53 -6.38 -10.27
CA GLY A 113 15.57 -6.76 -11.24
C GLY A 113 15.41 -6.10 -12.60
N LEU A 114 14.47 -5.15 -12.77
CA LEU A 114 14.30 -4.43 -14.03
C LEU A 114 15.46 -3.45 -14.25
N THR A 115 15.89 -3.34 -15.52
CA THR A 115 16.98 -2.45 -15.94
C THR A 115 16.71 -1.89 -17.34
N GLY A 116 17.47 -0.87 -17.75
CA GLY A 116 17.40 -0.30 -19.10
C GLY A 116 16.00 0.14 -19.53
N ASP A 117 15.64 -0.15 -20.76
CA ASP A 117 14.38 0.31 -21.38
C ASP A 117 13.13 -0.25 -20.68
N GLU A 118 13.21 -1.46 -20.13
CA GLU A 118 12.10 -2.07 -19.38
C GLU A 118 11.82 -1.30 -18.08
N LEU A 119 12.87 -0.88 -17.38
CA LEU A 119 12.75 -0.04 -16.19
C LEU A 119 12.16 1.33 -16.55
N ASP A 120 12.66 1.98 -17.60
CA ASP A 120 12.17 3.30 -18.04
C ASP A 120 10.68 3.23 -18.42
N ALA A 121 10.29 2.22 -19.18
CA ALA A 121 8.89 2.02 -19.56
C ALA A 121 7.99 1.84 -18.33
N ARG A 122 8.40 1.04 -17.34
CA ARG A 122 7.69 0.80 -16.10
C ARG A 122 7.50 2.07 -15.27
N VAL A 123 8.56 2.88 -15.15
CA VAL A 123 8.52 4.15 -14.42
C VAL A 123 7.57 5.14 -15.09
N ARG A 124 7.66 5.28 -16.43
CA ARG A 124 6.79 6.20 -17.17
C ARG A 124 5.33 5.78 -17.15
N GLU A 125 5.06 4.49 -17.26
CA GLU A 125 3.71 3.94 -17.11
C GLU A 125 3.11 4.32 -15.74
N ALA A 126 3.83 4.05 -14.63
CA ALA A 126 3.37 4.37 -13.30
C ALA A 126 3.23 5.89 -13.07
N PHE A 127 4.16 6.68 -13.62
CA PHE A 127 4.12 8.14 -13.53
C PHE A 127 2.91 8.73 -14.27
N ALA A 128 2.60 8.23 -15.45
CA ALA A 128 1.43 8.68 -16.22
C ALA A 128 0.11 8.41 -15.46
N ARG A 129 0.03 7.31 -14.69
CA ARG A 129 -1.15 6.94 -13.89
C ARG A 129 -1.48 7.91 -12.76
N VAL A 130 -0.53 8.72 -12.33
CA VAL A 130 -0.72 9.63 -11.20
C VAL A 130 -0.92 11.09 -11.62
N HIS A 131 -1.16 11.34 -12.90
CA HIS A 131 -1.57 12.63 -13.48
C HIS A 131 -0.67 13.81 -13.06
N LEU A 132 0.64 13.56 -12.94
CA LEU A 132 1.61 14.62 -12.68
C LEU A 132 2.12 15.20 -14.01
N PRO A 133 2.47 16.51 -14.05
CA PRO A 133 3.04 17.11 -15.25
C PRO A 133 4.42 16.49 -15.56
N GLU A 134 4.73 16.27 -16.85
CA GLU A 134 5.93 15.55 -17.30
C GLU A 134 7.23 16.14 -16.75
N ASP A 135 7.29 17.45 -16.58
CA ASP A 135 8.46 18.14 -16.03
C ASP A 135 8.72 17.80 -14.55
N ALA A 136 7.75 17.24 -13.84
CA ALA A 136 7.92 16.78 -12.45
C ALA A 136 8.81 15.53 -12.36
N LEU A 137 8.90 14.72 -13.40
CA LEU A 137 9.63 13.44 -13.37
C LEU A 137 11.12 13.59 -13.00
N GLN A 138 11.74 14.71 -13.41
CA GLN A 138 13.15 15.00 -13.16
C GLN A 138 13.39 15.95 -11.97
N LYS A 139 12.32 16.46 -11.35
CA LYS A 139 12.42 17.30 -10.15
C LYS A 139 12.72 16.47 -8.91
N SER A 140 13.25 17.14 -7.90
CA SER A 140 13.28 16.57 -6.56
C SER A 140 11.86 16.37 -6.05
N PRO A 141 11.51 15.20 -5.45
CA PRO A 141 10.20 15.03 -4.81
C PRO A 141 9.92 16.11 -3.77
N PHE A 142 10.94 16.62 -3.11
CA PHE A 142 10.83 17.64 -2.06
C PHE A 142 10.49 19.05 -2.58
N ASP A 143 10.57 19.27 -3.88
CA ASP A 143 10.15 20.52 -4.53
C ASP A 143 8.66 20.51 -4.90
N LEU A 144 7.96 19.39 -4.65
CA LEU A 144 6.55 19.19 -4.97
C LEU A 144 5.63 19.56 -3.81
N SER A 145 4.36 19.83 -4.09
CA SER A 145 3.34 19.97 -3.06
C SER A 145 3.08 18.63 -2.34
N GLY A 146 2.54 18.65 -1.10
CA GLY A 146 2.23 17.43 -0.35
C GLY A 146 1.34 16.45 -1.12
N GLY A 147 0.32 16.95 -1.83
CA GLY A 147 -0.54 16.11 -2.67
C GLY A 147 0.21 15.50 -3.87
N GLN A 148 1.13 16.26 -4.49
CA GLN A 148 1.99 15.74 -5.56
C GLN A 148 2.98 14.71 -5.03
N MET A 149 3.62 14.95 -3.87
CA MET A 149 4.50 13.98 -3.22
C MET A 149 3.77 12.66 -2.92
N ARG A 150 2.52 12.74 -2.43
CA ARG A 150 1.71 11.53 -2.17
C ARG A 150 1.39 10.76 -3.44
N ARG A 151 1.14 11.45 -4.55
CA ARG A 151 0.96 10.81 -5.88
C ARG A 151 2.26 10.15 -6.37
N VAL A 152 3.41 10.76 -6.12
CA VAL A 152 4.71 10.12 -6.42
C VAL A 152 4.90 8.85 -5.60
N ALA A 153 4.58 8.87 -4.30
CA ALA A 153 4.66 7.68 -3.45
C ALA A 153 3.71 6.57 -3.96
N LEU A 154 2.49 6.92 -4.37
CA LEU A 154 1.57 5.97 -4.99
C LEU A 154 2.16 5.41 -6.29
N ALA A 155 2.74 6.26 -7.17
CA ALA A 155 3.41 5.80 -8.38
C ALA A 155 4.52 4.79 -8.11
N GLY A 156 5.32 5.00 -7.06
CA GLY A 156 6.35 4.04 -6.62
C GLY A 156 5.79 2.68 -6.21
N VAL A 157 4.59 2.65 -5.61
CA VAL A 157 3.92 1.40 -5.24
C VAL A 157 3.33 0.71 -6.48
N ILE A 158 2.59 1.43 -7.34
CA ILE A 158 1.97 0.83 -8.53
C ILE A 158 2.98 0.42 -9.59
N ALA A 159 4.17 1.05 -9.63
CA ALA A 159 5.27 0.65 -10.51
C ALA A 159 5.76 -0.80 -10.27
N MET A 160 5.50 -1.36 -9.11
CA MET A 160 5.79 -2.76 -8.81
C MET A 160 4.74 -3.72 -9.39
N HIS A 161 3.67 -3.22 -10.02
CA HIS A 161 2.52 -3.97 -10.53
C HIS A 161 1.91 -4.90 -9.48
N PRO A 162 1.50 -4.35 -8.30
CA PRO A 162 0.87 -5.16 -7.28
C PRO A 162 -0.50 -5.65 -7.77
N ARG A 163 -0.91 -6.84 -7.33
CA ARG A 163 -2.26 -7.37 -7.57
C ARG A 163 -3.28 -6.87 -6.55
N VAL A 164 -2.79 -6.55 -5.36
CA VAL A 164 -3.60 -5.95 -4.29
C VAL A 164 -2.91 -4.67 -3.84
N LEU A 165 -3.69 -3.61 -3.70
CA LEU A 165 -3.24 -2.32 -3.22
C LEU A 165 -3.93 -1.99 -1.90
N VAL A 166 -3.15 -1.90 -0.83
CA VAL A 166 -3.62 -1.49 0.49
C VAL A 166 -3.28 -0.02 0.68
N LEU A 167 -4.29 0.81 0.93
CA LEU A 167 -4.17 2.26 1.07
C LEU A 167 -4.57 2.66 2.50
N ASP A 168 -3.61 3.08 3.31
CA ASP A 168 -3.88 3.51 4.68
C ASP A 168 -4.05 5.03 4.73
N GLU A 169 -5.30 5.48 4.92
CA GLU A 169 -5.70 6.91 4.99
C GLU A 169 -5.20 7.73 3.77
N PRO A 170 -5.43 7.29 2.52
CA PRO A 170 -4.77 7.86 1.35
C PRO A 170 -5.05 9.33 1.12
N ILE A 171 -6.23 9.83 1.51
CA ILE A 171 -6.67 11.22 1.29
C ILE A 171 -6.55 12.10 2.54
N ALA A 172 -6.09 11.55 3.68
CA ALA A 172 -6.01 12.29 4.93
C ALA A 172 -5.02 13.47 4.83
N GLY A 173 -5.44 14.65 5.29
CA GLY A 173 -4.59 15.86 5.30
C GLY A 173 -4.41 16.54 3.94
N LEU A 174 -5.00 16.03 2.86
CA LEU A 174 -5.00 16.70 1.56
C LEU A 174 -6.06 17.84 1.52
N ASP A 175 -5.77 18.85 0.72
CA ASP A 175 -6.76 19.86 0.34
C ASP A 175 -7.85 19.24 -0.58
N PRO A 176 -8.99 19.91 -0.79
CA PRO A 176 -10.08 19.35 -1.58
C PRO A 176 -9.65 18.88 -2.98
N ARG A 177 -8.83 19.69 -3.68
CA ARG A 177 -8.36 19.35 -5.02
C ARG A 177 -7.46 18.11 -5.01
N GLY A 178 -6.53 18.03 -4.07
CA GLY A 178 -5.65 16.85 -3.91
C GLY A 178 -6.42 15.58 -3.58
N ARG A 179 -7.53 15.69 -2.81
CA ARG A 179 -8.42 14.57 -2.55
C ARG A 179 -9.11 14.09 -3.82
N ASP A 180 -9.69 15.01 -4.59
CA ASP A 180 -10.39 14.68 -5.84
C ASP A 180 -9.43 14.00 -6.82
N GLU A 181 -8.25 14.59 -7.05
CA GLU A 181 -7.22 14.04 -7.94
C GLU A 181 -6.76 12.63 -7.51
N LEU A 182 -6.54 12.41 -6.21
CA LEU A 182 -6.12 11.08 -5.72
C LEU A 182 -7.26 10.06 -5.76
N THR A 183 -8.49 10.49 -5.47
CA THR A 183 -9.68 9.62 -5.56
C THR A 183 -9.93 9.17 -7.00
N GLU A 184 -9.75 10.06 -7.98
CA GLU A 184 -9.85 9.72 -9.40
C GLU A 184 -8.85 8.63 -9.79
N ILE A 185 -7.58 8.79 -9.41
CA ILE A 185 -6.53 7.79 -9.66
C ILE A 185 -6.87 6.43 -9.02
N ILE A 186 -7.35 6.43 -7.78
CA ILE A 186 -7.76 5.19 -7.08
C ILE A 186 -8.92 4.50 -7.83
N ASN A 187 -9.90 5.28 -8.28
CA ASN A 187 -11.03 4.75 -9.04
C ASN A 187 -10.60 4.16 -10.40
N GLU A 188 -9.71 4.82 -11.12
CA GLU A 188 -9.15 4.31 -12.38
C GLU A 188 -8.42 2.97 -12.16
N LEU A 189 -7.56 2.88 -11.15
CA LEU A 189 -6.84 1.66 -10.80
C LEU A 189 -7.81 0.52 -10.45
N HIS A 190 -8.89 0.81 -9.72
CA HIS A 190 -9.91 -0.19 -9.41
C HIS A 190 -10.69 -0.66 -10.65
N GLN A 191 -11.06 0.27 -11.55
CA GLN A 191 -11.71 -0.05 -12.82
C GLN A 191 -10.83 -0.94 -13.72
N ASP A 192 -9.51 -0.80 -13.62
CA ASP A 192 -8.54 -1.67 -14.29
C ASP A 192 -8.39 -3.06 -13.63
N GLY A 193 -9.18 -3.35 -12.59
CA GLY A 193 -9.26 -4.66 -11.93
C GLY A 193 -8.27 -4.87 -10.79
N VAL A 194 -7.63 -3.81 -10.30
CA VAL A 194 -6.77 -3.93 -9.10
C VAL A 194 -7.64 -4.17 -7.87
N THR A 195 -7.35 -5.21 -7.12
CA THR A 195 -7.99 -5.47 -5.82
C THR A 195 -7.52 -4.43 -4.81
N MET A 196 -8.43 -3.83 -4.05
CA MET A 196 -8.08 -2.73 -3.16
C MET A 196 -8.60 -2.90 -1.75
N VAL A 197 -7.78 -2.46 -0.79
CA VAL A 197 -8.18 -2.28 0.61
C VAL A 197 -7.93 -0.82 0.98
N ILE A 198 -8.99 -0.08 1.26
CA ILE A 198 -8.91 1.32 1.67
C ILE A 198 -9.24 1.42 3.15
N ILE A 199 -8.32 2.01 3.91
CA ILE A 199 -8.53 2.30 5.33
C ILE A 199 -8.86 3.76 5.48
N SER A 200 -9.97 4.05 6.19
CA SER A 200 -10.37 5.41 6.52
C SER A 200 -10.97 5.51 7.92
N HIS A 201 -10.81 6.66 8.55
CA HIS A 201 -11.54 7.03 9.75
C HIS A 201 -12.75 7.92 9.43
N ASN A 202 -12.89 8.36 8.19
CA ASN A 202 -14.00 9.18 7.71
C ASN A 202 -14.96 8.33 6.87
N MET A 203 -16.26 8.63 6.98
CA MET A 203 -17.31 7.94 6.22
C MET A 203 -17.83 8.77 5.01
N ASP A 204 -17.24 9.98 4.82
CA ASP A 204 -17.63 10.89 3.75
C ASP A 204 -16.74 10.73 2.51
#